data_0646a9194291d74f5b374d5ae800a443
#
_entry.id   0646a9194291d74f5b374d5ae800a443
#
_cell.length_a   1.000
_cell.length_b   1.000
_cell.length_c   1.000
_cell.angle_alpha   90.00
_cell.angle_beta   90.00
_cell.angle_gamma   90.00
#
_symmetry.space_group_name_H-M   'P 1'
#
loop_
_entity.id
_entity.type
_entity.pdbx_description
1 polymer ?
#
loop_
_entity_poly.entity_id
_entity_poly.type
_entity_poly.pdbx_seq_one_letter_code
_entity_poly.pdbx_strand_id
1 'polypeptide(L)'
;MSSSSKEAILAAARRTAQAHGYSGLNFRDLADEVGIKAASIHYHFPSKADLGTAVARRYWEDSAAALEVMLSETSDPLICLRRYPDTFRKALENNNRMCLCSFMAAEYDELPEAVKREVQTFADVNVAWLSKVLSAAAIVRAGESEPRARAIFAAVAGAQLIARSRSDISLYDALIDGYRVAGLLPA
;
A
#
# COMPACT_ATOMS: atom_id res chain seq x y z
N MET A 1 -16.43 -18.48 -15.41
CA MET A 1 -16.30 -18.92 -14.00
C MET A 1 -14.87 -18.83 -13.46
N SER A 2 -13.78 -19.04 -14.22
CA SER A 2 -12.39 -19.00 -13.70
C SER A 2 -11.91 -17.61 -13.27
N SER A 3 -12.31 -16.52 -13.94
CA SER A 3 -11.92 -15.14 -13.58
C SER A 3 -12.49 -14.72 -12.21
N SER A 4 -13.73 -15.07 -11.89
CA SER A 4 -14.38 -14.75 -10.62
C SER A 4 -13.69 -15.41 -9.42
N SER A 5 -13.25 -16.68 -9.55
CA SER A 5 -12.56 -17.38 -8.46
C SER A 5 -11.17 -16.79 -8.19
N LYS A 6 -10.41 -16.45 -9.23
CA LYS A 6 -9.09 -15.80 -9.10
C LYS A 6 -9.19 -14.45 -8.38
N GLU A 7 -10.17 -13.63 -8.75
CA GLU A 7 -10.40 -12.33 -8.09
C GLU A 7 -10.80 -12.50 -6.61
N ALA A 8 -11.66 -13.48 -6.30
CA ALA A 8 -12.03 -13.77 -4.91
C ALA A 8 -10.84 -14.21 -4.07
N ILE A 9 -9.96 -15.06 -4.62
CA ILE A 9 -8.71 -15.49 -3.95
C ILE A 9 -7.80 -14.28 -3.70
N LEU A 10 -7.58 -13.42 -4.71
CA LEU A 10 -6.75 -12.22 -4.56
C LEU A 10 -7.32 -11.25 -3.51
N ALA A 11 -8.65 -11.08 -3.47
CA ALA A 11 -9.30 -10.24 -2.48
C ALA A 11 -9.13 -10.78 -1.05
N ALA A 12 -9.29 -12.10 -0.85
CA ALA A 12 -9.03 -12.75 0.43
C ALA A 12 -7.55 -12.65 0.82
N ALA A 13 -6.63 -12.98 -0.08
CA ALA A 13 -5.20 -12.89 0.14
C ALA A 13 -4.75 -11.46 0.49
N ARG A 14 -5.34 -10.43 -0.15
CA ARG A 14 -5.10 -9.02 0.21
C ARG A 14 -5.49 -8.72 1.65
N ARG A 15 -6.68 -9.16 2.10
CA ARG A 15 -7.13 -8.96 3.49
C ARG A 15 -6.20 -9.64 4.49
N THR A 16 -5.81 -10.87 4.20
CA THR A 16 -4.89 -11.66 5.02
C THR A 16 -3.51 -11.00 5.09
N ALA A 17 -2.94 -10.61 3.95
CA ALA A 17 -1.63 -9.97 3.90
C ALA A 17 -1.60 -8.59 4.58
N GLN A 18 -2.68 -7.82 4.54
CA GLN A 18 -2.78 -6.55 5.27
C GLN A 18 -2.88 -6.74 6.79
N ALA A 19 -3.35 -7.89 7.25
CA ALA A 19 -3.48 -8.22 8.67
C ALA A 19 -2.24 -8.95 9.22
N HIS A 20 -1.64 -9.85 8.43
CA HIS A 20 -0.68 -10.86 8.89
C HIS A 20 0.59 -10.96 8.02
N GLY A 21 0.77 -10.05 7.05
CA GLY A 21 1.92 -10.06 6.14
C GLY A 21 1.93 -11.22 5.14
N TYR A 22 3.09 -11.42 4.49
CA TYR A 22 3.33 -12.54 3.59
C TYR A 22 3.27 -13.88 4.33
N SER A 23 3.82 -13.94 5.54
CA SER A 23 3.85 -15.15 6.38
C SER A 23 2.45 -15.67 6.65
N GLY A 24 1.46 -14.78 6.80
CA GLY A 24 0.06 -15.13 7.04
C GLY A 24 -0.67 -15.76 5.86
N LEU A 25 -0.12 -15.71 4.63
CA LEU A 25 -0.76 -16.33 3.48
C LEU A 25 -0.72 -17.86 3.58
N ASN A 26 -1.88 -18.50 3.66
CA ASN A 26 -2.07 -19.94 3.73
C ASN A 26 -3.18 -20.36 2.78
N PHE A 27 -2.91 -21.34 1.91
CA PHE A 27 -3.87 -21.78 0.88
C PHE A 27 -5.11 -22.44 1.45
N ARG A 28 -4.98 -23.15 2.57
CA ARG A 28 -6.11 -23.81 3.22
C ARG A 28 -7.07 -22.78 3.81
N ASP A 29 -6.52 -21.82 4.57
CA ASP A 29 -7.32 -20.78 5.21
C ASP A 29 -8.01 -19.89 4.17
N LEU A 30 -7.31 -19.56 3.08
CA LEU A 30 -7.87 -18.80 1.96
C LEU A 30 -8.96 -19.60 1.22
N ALA A 31 -8.79 -20.91 1.06
CA ALA A 31 -9.81 -21.77 0.45
C ALA A 31 -11.07 -21.81 1.27
N ASP A 32 -10.93 -21.93 2.59
CA ASP A 32 -12.04 -21.93 3.54
C ASP A 32 -12.76 -20.57 3.53
N GLU A 33 -12.02 -19.45 3.52
CA GLU A 33 -12.59 -18.08 3.45
C GLU A 33 -13.36 -17.84 2.14
N VAL A 34 -12.85 -18.33 1.02
CA VAL A 34 -13.45 -18.13 -0.31
C VAL A 34 -14.58 -19.16 -0.58
N GLY A 35 -14.66 -20.23 0.20
CA GLY A 35 -15.64 -21.31 0.02
C GLY A 35 -15.32 -22.22 -1.18
N ILE A 36 -14.02 -22.48 -1.45
CA ILE A 36 -13.55 -23.33 -2.55
C ILE A 36 -12.60 -24.41 -2.03
N LYS A 37 -12.24 -25.38 -2.89
CA LYS A 37 -11.23 -26.38 -2.54
C LYS A 37 -9.82 -25.78 -2.67
N ALA A 38 -8.88 -26.17 -1.80
CA ALA A 38 -7.48 -25.73 -1.88
C ALA A 38 -6.83 -26.03 -3.24
N ALA A 39 -7.23 -27.15 -3.90
CA ALA A 39 -6.80 -27.48 -5.26
C ALA A 39 -7.17 -26.39 -6.28
N SER A 40 -8.25 -25.65 -6.08
CA SER A 40 -8.64 -24.54 -6.94
C SER A 40 -7.70 -23.34 -6.79
N ILE A 41 -7.14 -23.10 -5.59
CA ILE A 41 -6.12 -22.08 -5.40
C ILE A 41 -4.84 -22.49 -6.12
N HIS A 42 -4.39 -23.75 -5.95
CA HIS A 42 -3.19 -24.27 -6.64
C HIS A 42 -3.31 -24.21 -8.17
N TYR A 43 -4.52 -24.33 -8.70
CA TYR A 43 -4.75 -24.16 -10.14
C TYR A 43 -4.45 -22.74 -10.62
N HIS A 44 -4.79 -21.72 -9.83
CA HIS A 44 -4.55 -20.31 -10.17
C HIS A 44 -3.15 -19.82 -9.75
N PHE A 45 -2.65 -20.33 -8.64
CA PHE A 45 -1.37 -19.94 -8.04
C PHE A 45 -0.63 -21.20 -7.60
N PRO A 46 0.32 -21.70 -8.44
CA PRO A 46 1.03 -22.96 -8.17
C PRO A 46 1.78 -22.98 -6.83
N SER A 47 2.26 -21.81 -6.37
CA SER A 47 2.98 -21.67 -5.11
C SER A 47 2.52 -20.46 -4.30
N LYS A 48 2.89 -20.41 -3.01
CA LYS A 48 2.72 -19.24 -2.15
C LYS A 48 3.46 -18.02 -2.71
N ALA A 49 4.60 -18.23 -3.37
CA ALA A 49 5.35 -17.16 -4.02
C ALA A 49 4.57 -16.53 -5.20
N ASP A 50 3.91 -17.38 -6.02
CA ASP A 50 3.07 -16.89 -7.12
C ASP A 50 1.87 -16.09 -6.60
N LEU A 51 1.22 -16.57 -5.54
CA LEU A 51 0.11 -15.86 -4.89
C LEU A 51 0.60 -14.53 -4.28
N GLY A 52 1.71 -14.55 -3.53
CA GLY A 52 2.30 -13.35 -2.93
C GLY A 52 2.68 -12.30 -3.96
N THR A 53 3.29 -12.73 -5.07
CA THR A 53 3.62 -11.86 -6.21
C THR A 53 2.37 -11.24 -6.83
N ALA A 54 1.35 -12.07 -7.09
CA ALA A 54 0.12 -11.60 -7.72
C ALA A 54 -0.66 -10.63 -6.82
N VAL A 55 -0.74 -10.89 -5.52
CA VAL A 55 -1.46 -10.00 -4.58
C VAL A 55 -0.71 -8.68 -4.36
N ALA A 56 0.63 -8.71 -4.27
CA ALA A 56 1.43 -7.50 -4.15
C ALA A 56 1.36 -6.64 -5.42
N ARG A 57 1.44 -7.28 -6.60
CA ARG A 57 1.27 -6.61 -7.90
C ARG A 57 -0.10 -5.93 -7.99
N ARG A 58 -1.18 -6.68 -7.76
CA ARG A 58 -2.54 -6.11 -7.81
C ARG A 58 -2.70 -4.96 -6.83
N TYR A 59 -2.07 -5.05 -5.66
CA TYR A 59 -2.15 -4.00 -4.66
C TYR A 59 -1.51 -2.68 -5.13
N TRP A 60 -0.31 -2.72 -5.72
CA TRP A 60 0.32 -1.50 -6.20
C TRP A 60 -0.34 -0.98 -7.49
N GLU A 61 -0.84 -1.85 -8.38
CA GLU A 61 -1.62 -1.44 -9.55
C GLU A 61 -2.90 -0.67 -9.15
N ASP A 62 -3.66 -1.21 -8.19
CA ASP A 62 -4.86 -0.54 -7.65
C ASP A 62 -4.49 0.79 -6.97
N SER A 63 -3.37 0.84 -6.24
CA SER A 63 -2.87 2.05 -5.60
C SER A 63 -2.49 3.10 -6.64
N ALA A 64 -1.74 2.73 -7.67
CA ALA A 64 -1.35 3.61 -8.76
C ALA A 64 -2.59 4.20 -9.47
N ALA A 65 -3.57 3.34 -9.79
CA ALA A 65 -4.82 3.78 -10.40
C ALA A 65 -5.58 4.78 -9.50
N ALA A 66 -5.66 4.51 -8.20
CA ALA A 66 -6.32 5.42 -7.25
C ALA A 66 -5.60 6.77 -7.13
N LEU A 67 -4.27 6.79 -7.19
CA LEU A 67 -3.46 8.02 -7.18
C LEU A 67 -3.68 8.84 -8.47
N GLU A 68 -3.74 8.21 -9.64
CA GLU A 68 -4.02 8.92 -10.90
C GLU A 68 -5.48 9.44 -10.94
N VAL A 69 -6.45 8.70 -10.39
CA VAL A 69 -7.82 9.18 -10.22
C VAL A 69 -7.81 10.43 -9.32
N MET A 70 -7.13 10.40 -8.19
CA MET A 70 -7.01 11.56 -7.29
C MET A 70 -6.45 12.79 -8.01
N LEU A 71 -5.47 12.59 -8.90
CA LEU A 71 -4.88 13.68 -9.69
C LEU A 71 -5.83 14.20 -10.76
N SER A 72 -6.72 13.35 -11.30
CA SER A 72 -7.71 13.75 -12.31
C SER A 72 -8.92 14.50 -11.73
N GLU A 73 -9.20 14.34 -10.43
CA GLU A 73 -10.33 14.97 -9.74
C GLU A 73 -10.11 16.45 -9.41
N THR A 74 -8.90 16.98 -9.52
CA THR A 74 -8.58 18.37 -9.19
C THR A 74 -7.45 18.90 -10.06
N SER A 75 -7.51 20.20 -10.38
CA SER A 75 -6.42 20.91 -11.03
C SER A 75 -5.38 21.46 -10.04
N ASP A 76 -5.66 21.39 -8.72
CA ASP A 76 -4.75 21.86 -7.67
C ASP A 76 -3.92 20.69 -7.11
N PRO A 77 -2.62 20.60 -7.44
CA PRO A 77 -1.76 19.55 -6.94
C PRO A 77 -1.56 19.58 -5.41
N LEU A 78 -1.77 20.72 -4.75
CA LEU A 78 -1.70 20.80 -3.28
C LEU A 78 -2.81 19.99 -2.62
N ILE A 79 -4.01 19.93 -3.23
CA ILE A 79 -5.11 19.09 -2.74
C ILE A 79 -4.70 17.61 -2.78
N CYS A 80 -4.03 17.19 -3.85
CA CYS A 80 -3.52 15.81 -3.96
C CYS A 80 -2.52 15.48 -2.85
N LEU A 81 -1.57 16.37 -2.56
CA LEU A 81 -0.58 16.19 -1.49
C LEU A 81 -1.24 16.13 -0.10
N ARG A 82 -2.27 16.95 0.14
CA ARG A 82 -3.04 16.92 1.41
C ARG A 82 -3.81 15.61 1.59
N ARG A 83 -4.36 15.05 0.50
CA ARG A 83 -5.16 13.81 0.49
C ARG A 83 -4.29 12.55 0.47
N TYR A 84 -3.02 12.64 0.10
CA TYR A 84 -2.14 11.48 -0.02
C TYR A 84 -2.09 10.62 1.25
N PRO A 85 -1.98 11.18 2.48
CA PRO A 85 -2.00 10.38 3.71
C PRO A 85 -3.27 9.54 3.89
N ASP A 86 -4.41 9.96 3.33
CA ASP A 86 -5.68 9.23 3.46
C ASP A 86 -5.61 7.85 2.79
N THR A 87 -4.73 7.67 1.80
CA THR A 87 -4.51 6.37 1.14
C THR A 87 -4.00 5.30 2.11
N PHE A 88 -3.20 5.69 3.10
CA PHE A 88 -2.70 4.82 4.15
C PHE A 88 -3.69 4.71 5.32
N ARG A 89 -4.37 5.82 5.67
CA ARG A 89 -5.36 5.88 6.73
C ARG A 89 -6.50 4.88 6.55
N LYS A 90 -6.97 4.70 5.33
CA LYS A 90 -8.03 3.74 4.98
C LYS A 90 -7.76 2.29 5.42
N ALA A 91 -6.50 1.88 5.46
CA ALA A 91 -6.16 0.54 5.95
C ALA A 91 -6.35 0.43 7.47
N LEU A 92 -6.03 1.48 8.24
CA LEU A 92 -6.26 1.53 9.68
C LEU A 92 -7.77 1.53 10.02
N GLU A 93 -8.59 2.24 9.24
CA GLU A 93 -10.05 2.23 9.37
C GLU A 93 -10.64 0.82 9.19
N ASN A 94 -10.00 0.01 8.35
CA ASN A 94 -10.41 -1.36 8.09
C ASN A 94 -9.78 -2.34 9.10
N ASN A 95 -10.29 -2.34 10.34
CA ASN A 95 -9.83 -3.22 11.41
C ASN A 95 -8.34 -3.11 11.73
N ASN A 96 -7.80 -1.90 11.79
CA ASN A 96 -6.39 -1.63 12.13
C ASN A 96 -5.41 -2.40 11.22
N ARG A 97 -5.72 -2.51 9.93
CA ARG A 97 -4.84 -3.14 8.94
C ARG A 97 -3.75 -2.16 8.49
N MET A 98 -2.74 -2.72 7.86
CA MET A 98 -1.60 -1.97 7.33
C MET A 98 -1.62 -1.95 5.80
N CYS A 99 -0.90 -1.01 5.20
CA CYS A 99 -0.51 -1.12 3.80
C CYS A 99 0.16 -2.47 3.56
N LEU A 100 -0.35 -3.25 2.60
CA LEU A 100 0.12 -4.61 2.32
C LEU A 100 1.63 -4.65 2.03
N CYS A 101 2.09 -3.79 1.11
CA CYS A 101 3.50 -3.78 0.73
C CYS A 101 4.41 -3.27 1.85
N SER A 102 3.96 -2.33 2.68
CA SER A 102 4.72 -1.90 3.87
C SER A 102 4.84 -3.02 4.90
N PHE A 103 3.79 -3.83 5.07
CA PHE A 103 3.86 -4.99 5.96
C PHE A 103 4.83 -6.05 5.43
N MET A 104 4.69 -6.41 4.15
CA MET A 104 5.60 -7.37 3.52
C MET A 104 7.06 -6.90 3.55
N ALA A 105 7.31 -5.60 3.37
CA ALA A 105 8.68 -5.06 3.44
C ALA A 105 9.35 -5.31 4.79
N ALA A 106 8.60 -5.38 5.89
CA ALA A 106 9.12 -5.71 7.20
C ALA A 106 9.50 -7.21 7.35
N GLU A 107 9.00 -8.06 6.45
CA GLU A 107 9.32 -9.49 6.38
C GLU A 107 10.38 -9.80 5.29
N TYR A 108 11.25 -8.85 4.97
CA TYR A 108 12.14 -8.88 3.80
C TYR A 108 12.90 -10.20 3.63
N ASP A 109 13.44 -10.75 4.71
CA ASP A 109 14.25 -11.97 4.66
C ASP A 109 13.43 -13.21 4.29
N GLU A 110 12.13 -13.20 4.59
CA GLU A 110 11.19 -14.29 4.28
C GLU A 110 10.59 -14.20 2.87
N LEU A 111 10.78 -13.06 2.18
CA LEU A 111 10.16 -12.85 0.88
C LEU A 111 10.93 -13.53 -0.26
N PRO A 112 10.24 -14.29 -1.14
CA PRO A 112 10.79 -14.67 -2.42
C PRO A 112 11.15 -13.45 -3.28
N GLU A 113 12.19 -13.57 -4.12
CA GLU A 113 12.68 -12.46 -4.97
C GLU A 113 11.60 -11.85 -5.88
N ALA A 114 10.65 -12.65 -6.35
CA ALA A 114 9.53 -12.15 -7.15
C ALA A 114 8.61 -11.23 -6.33
N VAL A 115 8.36 -11.56 -5.05
CA VAL A 115 7.55 -10.74 -4.13
C VAL A 115 8.30 -9.46 -3.75
N LYS A 116 9.62 -9.56 -3.47
CA LYS A 116 10.47 -8.39 -3.18
C LYS A 116 10.37 -7.33 -4.27
N ARG A 117 10.43 -7.74 -5.54
CA ARG A 117 10.31 -6.81 -6.68
C ARG A 117 8.97 -6.08 -6.69
N GLU A 118 7.86 -6.76 -6.43
CA GLU A 118 6.54 -6.11 -6.40
C GLU A 118 6.41 -5.14 -5.21
N VAL A 119 6.98 -5.49 -4.06
CA VAL A 119 7.03 -4.62 -2.87
C VAL A 119 7.86 -3.36 -3.15
N GLN A 120 9.00 -3.49 -3.82
CA GLN A 120 9.85 -2.36 -4.24
C GLN A 120 9.11 -1.47 -5.25
N THR A 121 8.45 -2.08 -6.24
CA THR A 121 7.64 -1.35 -7.24
C THR A 121 6.57 -0.48 -6.59
N PHE A 122 5.93 -0.95 -5.52
CA PHE A 122 4.96 -0.13 -4.77
C PHE A 122 5.58 1.17 -4.25
N ALA A 123 6.77 1.10 -3.65
CA ALA A 123 7.47 2.28 -3.14
C ALA A 123 7.86 3.22 -4.30
N ASP A 124 8.41 2.68 -5.39
CA ASP A 124 8.84 3.45 -6.55
C ASP A 124 7.66 4.20 -7.21
N VAL A 125 6.52 3.53 -7.37
CA VAL A 125 5.30 4.14 -7.92
C VAL A 125 4.80 5.30 -7.05
N ASN A 126 4.75 5.13 -5.73
CA ASN A 126 4.34 6.19 -4.82
C ASN A 126 5.30 7.38 -4.84
N VAL A 127 6.62 7.12 -4.83
CA VAL A 127 7.66 8.16 -4.90
C VAL A 127 7.59 8.91 -6.23
N ALA A 128 7.45 8.21 -7.34
CA ALA A 128 7.34 8.83 -8.67
C ALA A 128 6.10 9.73 -8.76
N TRP A 129 4.94 9.25 -8.28
CA TRP A 129 3.71 10.03 -8.26
C TRP A 129 3.84 11.27 -7.35
N LEU A 130 4.35 11.12 -6.14
CA LEU A 130 4.59 12.25 -5.23
C LEU A 130 5.56 13.27 -5.84
N SER A 131 6.64 12.82 -6.48
CA SER A 131 7.61 13.68 -7.14
C SER A 131 6.97 14.50 -8.28
N LYS A 132 6.13 13.86 -9.11
CA LYS A 132 5.33 14.51 -10.15
C LYS A 132 4.43 15.60 -9.57
N VAL A 133 3.69 15.30 -8.50
CA VAL A 133 2.74 16.23 -7.86
C VAL A 133 3.46 17.38 -7.15
N LEU A 134 4.58 17.11 -6.45
CA LEU A 134 5.41 18.14 -5.82
C LEU A 134 5.99 19.13 -6.86
N SER A 135 6.43 18.62 -8.00
CA SER A 135 6.92 19.46 -9.09
C SER A 135 5.81 20.32 -9.69
N ALA A 136 4.61 19.75 -9.87
CA ALA A 136 3.46 20.49 -10.38
C ALA A 136 2.98 21.57 -9.39
N ALA A 137 3.07 21.31 -8.08
CA ALA A 137 2.72 22.25 -7.02
C ALA A 137 3.72 23.41 -6.88
N ALA A 138 4.90 23.32 -7.49
CA ALA A 138 5.99 24.31 -7.42
C ALA A 138 6.42 24.70 -5.99
N ILE A 139 6.27 23.78 -5.02
CA ILE A 139 6.60 24.02 -3.60
C ILE A 139 7.98 23.48 -3.19
N VAL A 140 8.72 22.92 -4.14
CA VAL A 140 10.08 22.42 -3.98
C VAL A 140 11.01 23.03 -5.02
N ARG A 141 12.31 23.14 -4.70
CA ARG A 141 13.31 23.61 -5.68
C ARG A 141 13.53 22.56 -6.76
N ALA A 142 14.08 22.99 -7.89
CA ALA A 142 14.47 22.09 -8.96
C ALA A 142 15.44 21.02 -8.43
N GLY A 143 15.14 19.75 -8.69
CA GLY A 143 15.93 18.60 -8.21
C GLY A 143 15.61 18.10 -6.80
N GLU A 144 14.74 18.77 -6.04
CA GLU A 144 14.37 18.36 -4.67
C GLU A 144 13.07 17.56 -4.60
N SER A 145 12.33 17.42 -5.69
CA SER A 145 11.02 16.73 -5.69
C SER A 145 11.15 15.24 -5.33
N GLU A 146 12.11 14.52 -5.85
CA GLU A 146 12.28 13.10 -5.55
C GLU A 146 12.77 12.86 -4.10
N PRO A 147 13.81 13.53 -3.58
CA PRO A 147 14.17 13.43 -2.15
C PRO A 147 13.01 13.74 -1.21
N ARG A 148 12.23 14.78 -1.53
CA ARG A 148 11.05 15.15 -0.74
C ARG A 148 9.96 14.08 -0.83
N ALA A 149 9.70 13.52 -2.00
CA ALA A 149 8.75 12.44 -2.22
C ALA A 149 9.10 11.19 -1.39
N ARG A 150 10.37 10.80 -1.37
CA ARG A 150 10.89 9.70 -0.53
C ARG A 150 10.65 9.98 0.96
N ALA A 151 10.92 11.20 1.42
CA ALA A 151 10.68 11.60 2.81
C ALA A 151 9.20 11.54 3.17
N ILE A 152 8.30 12.04 2.31
CA ILE A 152 6.85 11.99 2.53
C ILE A 152 6.37 10.53 2.58
N PHE A 153 6.76 9.69 1.61
CA PHE A 153 6.37 8.28 1.58
C PHE A 153 6.81 7.56 2.86
N ALA A 154 8.07 7.71 3.27
CA ALA A 154 8.61 7.09 4.48
C ALA A 154 7.90 7.58 5.74
N ALA A 155 7.62 8.89 5.86
CA ALA A 155 6.95 9.47 7.01
C ALA A 155 5.50 8.97 7.13
N VAL A 156 4.74 8.94 6.03
CA VAL A 156 3.34 8.49 6.03
C VAL A 156 3.26 6.98 6.34
N ALA A 157 4.12 6.16 5.75
CA ALA A 157 4.20 4.74 6.06
C ALA A 157 4.61 4.48 7.51
N GLY A 158 5.58 5.25 8.04
CA GLY A 158 6.00 5.19 9.44
C GLY A 158 4.88 5.60 10.40
N ALA A 159 4.14 6.66 10.11
CA ALA A 159 2.98 7.08 10.90
C ALA A 159 1.94 5.96 10.99
N GLN A 160 1.66 5.28 9.87
CA GLN A 160 0.74 4.15 9.86
C GLN A 160 1.22 3.00 10.77
N LEU A 161 2.51 2.66 10.71
CA LEU A 161 3.09 1.61 11.55
C LEU A 161 2.94 1.93 13.04
N ILE A 162 3.25 3.17 13.43
CA ILE A 162 3.17 3.61 14.83
C ILE A 162 1.72 3.61 15.32
N ALA A 163 0.79 4.17 14.55
CA ALA A 163 -0.63 4.19 14.90
C ALA A 163 -1.20 2.76 15.03
N ARG A 164 -0.88 1.88 14.07
CA ARG A 164 -1.27 0.47 14.13
C ARG A 164 -0.78 -0.22 15.39
N SER A 165 0.49 -0.01 15.78
CA SER A 165 1.07 -0.66 16.96
C SER A 165 0.35 -0.33 18.26
N ARG A 166 -0.41 0.77 18.28
CA ARG A 166 -1.20 1.24 19.42
C ARG A 166 -2.71 1.05 19.22
N SER A 167 -3.13 0.54 18.05
CA SER A 167 -4.54 0.47 17.64
C SER A 167 -5.26 1.82 17.79
N ASP A 168 -4.55 2.90 17.47
CA ASP A 168 -5.02 4.28 17.67
C ASP A 168 -4.88 5.07 16.36
N ILE A 169 -6.01 5.22 15.66
CA ILE A 169 -6.06 6.00 14.41
C ILE A 169 -5.90 7.50 14.66
N SER A 170 -6.26 8.00 15.86
CA SER A 170 -6.09 9.41 16.18
C SER A 170 -4.61 9.79 16.29
N LEU A 171 -3.77 8.86 16.68
CA LEU A 171 -2.32 9.04 16.64
C LEU A 171 -1.79 9.18 15.20
N TYR A 172 -2.37 8.46 14.23
CA TYR A 172 -2.03 8.67 12.82
C TYR A 172 -2.31 10.11 12.41
N ASP A 173 -3.52 10.60 12.70
CA ASP A 173 -3.95 11.95 12.33
C ASP A 173 -3.04 13.00 12.99
N ALA A 174 -2.71 12.85 14.27
CA ALA A 174 -1.78 13.72 14.98
C ALA A 174 -0.36 13.74 14.38
N LEU A 175 0.15 12.56 13.94
CA LEU A 175 1.46 12.48 13.28
C LEU A 175 1.45 13.17 11.92
N ILE A 176 0.38 13.00 11.13
CA ILE A 176 0.24 13.68 9.84
C ILE A 176 0.16 15.21 10.05
N ASP A 177 -0.58 15.68 11.05
CA ASP A 177 -0.62 17.11 11.39
C ASP A 177 0.75 17.63 11.84
N GLY A 178 1.50 16.85 12.61
CA GLY A 178 2.88 17.16 12.95
C GLY A 178 3.78 17.32 11.71
N TYR A 179 3.60 16.48 10.69
CA TYR A 179 4.33 16.61 9.43
C TYR A 179 3.93 17.85 8.62
N ARG A 180 2.67 18.28 8.72
CA ARG A 180 2.21 19.54 8.13
C ARG A 180 2.86 20.74 8.84
N VAL A 181 2.85 20.76 10.17
CA VAL A 181 3.49 21.82 10.99
C VAL A 181 5.00 21.87 10.72
N ALA A 182 5.67 20.72 10.60
CA ALA A 182 7.09 20.64 10.24
C ALA A 182 7.39 21.01 8.78
N GLY A 183 6.37 21.30 7.98
CA GLY A 183 6.50 21.66 6.58
C GLY A 183 6.88 20.49 5.67
N LEU A 184 6.77 19.24 6.10
CA LEU A 184 7.01 18.07 5.24
C LEU A 184 5.84 17.86 4.26
N LEU A 185 4.61 18.03 4.72
CA LEU A 185 3.38 18.04 3.92
C LEU A 185 2.83 19.47 3.85
N PRO A 186 2.06 19.84 2.81
CA PRO A 186 1.37 21.12 2.77
C PRO A 186 0.26 21.15 3.83
N ALA A 187 0.05 22.35 4.40
CA ALA A 187 -1.03 22.64 5.33
C ALA A 187 -2.43 22.54 4.69
#